data_0190437750999b31e7780758d88d400d
#
_entry.id   0190437750999b31e7780758d88d400d
#
_cell.length_a   1.000
_cell.length_b   1.000
_cell.length_c   1.000
_cell.angle_alpha   90.00
_cell.angle_beta   90.00
_cell.angle_gamma   90.00
#
_symmetry.space_group_name_H-M   'P 1'
#
loop_
_entity.id
_entity.type
_entity.pdbx_description
1 polymer ?
#
loop_
_entity_poly.entity_id
_entity_poly.type
_entity_poly.pdbx_seq_one_letter_code
_entity_poly.pdbx_strand_id
1 'polypeptide(L)'
;KKKNKDKSLDFINLNFKKIKNPSIKIIFDIANFNKNAKQYKEAIKYYDQIILKIGTNSELYGEILYRRGGSYERLGDYVSSDRDLLKSLEINPGDAYVLNYLAYSWLEREYKIDTSLLMLEKAYAVKSNDPYIIDSIGWAYYLVNDYVKAENFLRRAVELMPEDPIVNDHYGDILWKLDRKIQAR
;
A
#
# COMPACT_ATOMS: atom_id res chain seq x y z
N LYS A 1 5.23 1.70 -26.14
CA LYS A 1 5.86 1.40 -24.81
C LYS A 1 5.21 0.19 -24.11
N LYS A 2 3.88 0.05 -24.04
CA LYS A 2 3.15 -1.06 -23.39
C LYS A 2 3.53 -2.43 -23.98
N LYS A 3 3.52 -2.59 -25.30
CA LYS A 3 3.82 -3.84 -26.03
C LYS A 3 5.24 -4.40 -25.78
N ASN A 4 6.23 -3.54 -25.50
CA ASN A 4 7.60 -3.98 -25.15
C ASN A 4 7.72 -4.45 -23.71
N LYS A 5 6.90 -3.86 -22.80
CA LYS A 5 6.86 -4.23 -21.38
C LYS A 5 6.27 -5.64 -21.19
N ASP A 6 5.22 -5.96 -21.95
CA ASP A 6 4.57 -7.28 -21.90
C ASP A 6 5.54 -8.38 -22.42
N LYS A 7 6.26 -8.12 -23.52
CA LYS A 7 7.26 -9.06 -24.05
C LYS A 7 8.42 -9.33 -23.08
N SER A 8 8.88 -8.31 -22.38
CA SER A 8 9.94 -8.45 -21.36
C SER A 8 9.45 -9.27 -20.18
N LEU A 9 8.21 -9.07 -19.76
CA LEU A 9 7.57 -9.82 -18.68
C LEU A 9 7.43 -11.30 -19.03
N ASP A 10 6.93 -11.60 -20.23
CA ASP A 10 6.80 -12.98 -20.73
C ASP A 10 8.17 -13.67 -20.82
N PHE A 11 9.19 -12.96 -21.32
CA PHE A 11 10.55 -13.48 -21.40
C PHE A 11 11.12 -13.83 -20.03
N ILE A 12 10.96 -12.95 -19.04
CA ILE A 12 11.45 -13.17 -17.68
C ILE A 12 10.72 -14.36 -17.04
N ASN A 13 9.40 -14.38 -17.10
CA ASN A 13 8.60 -15.47 -16.53
C ASN A 13 8.88 -16.82 -17.20
N LEU A 14 9.09 -16.84 -18.52
CA LEU A 14 9.45 -18.04 -19.26
C LEU A 14 10.85 -18.59 -18.87
N ASN A 15 11.84 -17.70 -18.72
CA ASN A 15 13.18 -18.12 -18.33
C ASN A 15 13.26 -18.51 -16.86
N PHE A 16 12.50 -17.84 -15.99
CA PHE A 16 12.40 -18.24 -14.58
C PHE A 16 11.94 -19.69 -14.42
N LYS A 17 10.95 -20.13 -15.22
CA LYS A 17 10.45 -21.54 -15.19
C LYS A 17 11.52 -22.58 -15.53
N LYS A 18 12.62 -22.19 -16.16
CA LYS A 18 13.75 -23.08 -16.48
C LYS A 18 14.74 -23.25 -15.32
N ILE A 19 14.67 -22.39 -14.30
CA ILE A 19 15.59 -22.43 -13.15
C ILE A 19 15.14 -23.58 -12.23
N LYS A 20 16.00 -24.58 -12.08
CA LYS A 20 15.79 -25.66 -11.12
C LYS A 20 16.11 -25.14 -9.70
N ASN A 21 15.16 -25.31 -8.76
CA ASN A 21 15.30 -24.89 -7.36
C ASN A 21 15.75 -23.44 -7.17
N PRO A 22 14.97 -22.44 -7.64
CA PRO A 22 15.34 -21.03 -7.45
C PRO A 22 15.43 -20.68 -5.96
N SER A 23 16.43 -19.83 -5.63
CA SER A 23 16.53 -19.29 -4.27
C SER A 23 15.35 -18.41 -3.92
N ILE A 24 15.08 -18.24 -2.61
CA ILE A 24 14.01 -17.34 -2.12
C ILE A 24 14.18 -15.94 -2.70
N LYS A 25 15.41 -15.42 -2.75
CA LYS A 25 15.72 -14.11 -3.34
C LYS A 25 15.25 -14.01 -4.79
N ILE A 26 15.55 -15.00 -5.62
CA ILE A 26 15.14 -15.01 -7.04
C ILE A 26 13.61 -15.04 -7.16
N ILE A 27 12.93 -15.86 -6.35
CA ILE A 27 11.45 -15.92 -6.36
C ILE A 27 10.87 -14.57 -5.92
N PHE A 28 11.46 -13.94 -4.90
CA PHE A 28 11.04 -12.64 -4.40
C PHE A 28 11.20 -11.52 -5.45
N ASP A 29 12.34 -11.50 -6.15
CA ASP A 29 12.57 -10.53 -7.21
C ASP A 29 11.57 -10.69 -8.35
N ILE A 30 11.25 -11.92 -8.76
CA ILE A 30 10.22 -12.22 -9.75
C ILE A 30 8.81 -11.82 -9.27
N ALA A 31 8.48 -12.11 -8.01
CA ALA A 31 7.21 -11.70 -7.42
C ALA A 31 7.03 -10.17 -7.47
N ASN A 32 8.05 -9.43 -7.04
CA ASN A 32 8.04 -7.96 -7.07
C ASN A 32 8.00 -7.41 -8.50
N PHE A 33 8.73 -8.04 -9.42
CA PHE A 33 8.68 -7.65 -10.84
C PHE A 33 7.27 -7.80 -11.41
N ASN A 34 6.59 -8.92 -11.14
CA ASN A 34 5.20 -9.14 -11.56
C ASN A 34 4.24 -8.14 -10.89
N LYS A 35 4.39 -7.87 -9.59
CA LYS A 35 3.62 -6.85 -8.86
C LYS A 35 3.77 -5.48 -9.51
N ASN A 36 4.99 -5.05 -9.79
CA ASN A 36 5.27 -3.74 -10.40
C ASN A 36 4.76 -3.65 -11.86
N ALA A 37 4.67 -4.79 -12.54
CA ALA A 37 4.04 -4.91 -13.85
C ALA A 37 2.51 -5.01 -13.79
N LYS A 38 1.90 -4.91 -12.60
CA LYS A 38 0.47 -5.06 -12.32
C LYS A 38 -0.08 -6.47 -12.61
N GLN A 39 0.80 -7.48 -12.67
CA GLN A 39 0.44 -8.90 -12.81
C GLN A 39 0.24 -9.51 -11.41
N TYR A 40 -0.74 -9.01 -10.69
CA TYR A 40 -0.94 -9.30 -9.27
C TYR A 40 -1.21 -10.79 -9.01
N LYS A 41 -1.96 -11.47 -9.88
CA LYS A 41 -2.23 -12.92 -9.77
C LYS A 41 -0.94 -13.75 -9.84
N GLU A 42 -0.03 -13.40 -10.74
CA GLU A 42 1.26 -14.08 -10.84
C GLU A 42 2.16 -13.74 -9.65
N ALA A 43 2.18 -12.48 -9.21
CA ALA A 43 2.93 -12.08 -8.01
C ALA A 43 2.50 -12.90 -6.78
N ILE A 44 1.19 -13.06 -6.55
CA ILE A 44 0.62 -13.87 -5.45
C ILE A 44 1.14 -15.30 -5.51
N LYS A 45 1.14 -15.96 -6.68
CA LYS A 45 1.66 -17.33 -6.83
C LYS A 45 3.11 -17.46 -6.40
N TYR A 46 3.93 -16.45 -6.70
CA TYR A 46 5.33 -16.45 -6.28
C TYR A 46 5.49 -16.16 -4.78
N TYR A 47 4.68 -15.26 -4.20
CA TYR A 47 4.66 -15.07 -2.75
C TYR A 47 4.22 -16.32 -2.01
N ASP A 48 3.23 -17.09 -2.54
CA ASP A 48 2.82 -18.38 -2.00
C ASP A 48 3.97 -19.41 -2.02
N GLN A 49 4.74 -19.46 -3.12
CA GLN A 49 5.92 -20.32 -3.19
C GLN A 49 6.98 -19.96 -2.15
N ILE A 50 7.17 -18.66 -1.88
CA ILE A 50 8.10 -18.23 -0.83
C ILE A 50 7.59 -18.69 0.54
N ILE A 51 6.32 -18.46 0.86
CA ILE A 51 5.71 -18.85 2.14
C ILE A 51 5.89 -20.35 2.40
N LEU A 52 5.65 -21.18 1.38
CA LEU A 52 5.85 -22.63 1.48
C LEU A 52 7.31 -23.01 1.77
N LYS A 53 8.27 -22.23 1.29
CA LYS A 53 9.70 -22.49 1.50
C LYS A 53 10.22 -21.99 2.83
N ILE A 54 9.77 -20.83 3.32
CA ILE A 54 10.29 -20.20 4.54
C ILE A 54 9.56 -20.66 5.81
N GLY A 55 8.29 -21.08 5.67
CA GLY A 55 7.41 -21.32 6.82
C GLY A 55 6.99 -20.03 7.54
N THR A 56 6.21 -20.19 8.61
CA THR A 56 5.63 -19.07 9.36
C THR A 56 6.54 -18.45 10.41
N ASN A 57 7.66 -19.11 10.74
CA ASN A 57 8.63 -18.66 11.75
C ASN A 57 9.77 -17.80 11.17
N SER A 58 9.77 -17.54 9.88
CA SER A 58 10.78 -16.72 9.22
C SER A 58 10.55 -15.24 9.47
N GLU A 59 11.62 -14.48 9.69
CA GLU A 59 11.57 -13.01 9.75
C GLU A 59 10.99 -12.37 8.48
N LEU A 60 11.16 -13.04 7.33
CA LEU A 60 10.60 -12.58 6.06
C LEU A 60 9.09 -12.80 5.94
N TYR A 61 8.48 -13.60 6.82
CA TYR A 61 7.07 -13.98 6.66
C TYR A 61 6.14 -12.77 6.67
N GLY A 62 6.35 -11.83 7.61
CA GLY A 62 5.56 -10.58 7.69
C GLY A 62 5.68 -9.72 6.44
N GLU A 63 6.89 -9.56 5.92
CA GLU A 63 7.17 -8.81 4.67
C GLU A 63 6.45 -9.44 3.45
N ILE A 64 6.50 -10.77 3.33
CA ILE A 64 5.83 -11.48 2.23
C ILE A 64 4.31 -11.32 2.33
N LEU A 65 3.75 -11.41 3.54
CA LEU A 65 2.32 -11.18 3.77
C LEU A 65 1.90 -9.77 3.39
N TYR A 66 2.68 -8.74 3.77
CA TYR A 66 2.43 -7.36 3.37
C TYR A 66 2.35 -7.21 1.84
N ARG A 67 3.33 -7.76 1.12
CA ARG A 67 3.38 -7.65 -0.35
C ARG A 67 2.27 -8.44 -1.03
N ARG A 68 1.94 -9.63 -0.51
CA ARG A 68 0.84 -10.45 -1.02
C ARG A 68 -0.50 -9.81 -0.71
N GLY A 69 -0.70 -9.28 0.48
CA GLY A 69 -1.88 -8.53 0.89
C GLY A 69 -2.15 -7.34 -0.02
N GLY A 70 -1.11 -6.53 -0.30
CA GLY A 70 -1.23 -5.45 -1.28
C GLY A 70 -1.56 -5.93 -2.70
N SER A 71 -1.13 -7.13 -3.09
CA SER A 71 -1.49 -7.70 -4.39
C SER A 71 -2.95 -8.16 -4.43
N TYR A 72 -3.47 -8.71 -3.33
CA TYR A 72 -4.89 -9.06 -3.17
C TYR A 72 -5.78 -7.81 -3.22
N GLU A 73 -5.36 -6.73 -2.53
CA GLU A 73 -6.10 -5.46 -2.55
C GLU A 73 -6.26 -4.94 -3.98
N ARG A 74 -5.19 -4.92 -4.77
CA ARG A 74 -5.21 -4.50 -6.17
C ARG A 74 -6.08 -5.38 -7.09
N LEU A 75 -6.45 -6.57 -6.66
CA LEU A 75 -7.40 -7.45 -7.33
C LEU A 75 -8.83 -7.30 -6.81
N GLY A 76 -9.06 -6.49 -5.78
CA GLY A 76 -10.34 -6.33 -5.10
C GLY A 76 -10.67 -7.48 -4.14
N ASP A 77 -9.73 -8.40 -3.88
CA ASP A 77 -9.88 -9.44 -2.85
C ASP A 77 -9.51 -8.90 -1.47
N TYR A 78 -10.39 -8.06 -0.96
CA TYR A 78 -10.18 -7.37 0.33
C TYR A 78 -10.16 -8.32 1.52
N VAL A 79 -10.83 -9.47 1.44
CA VAL A 79 -10.83 -10.47 2.52
C VAL A 79 -9.43 -11.07 2.69
N SER A 80 -8.82 -11.50 1.59
CA SER A 80 -7.46 -12.04 1.60
C SER A 80 -6.43 -10.95 1.92
N SER A 81 -6.65 -9.72 1.44
CA SER A 81 -5.80 -8.57 1.73
C SER A 81 -5.78 -8.26 3.22
N ASP A 82 -6.95 -8.04 3.82
CA ASP A 82 -7.06 -7.69 5.25
C ASP A 82 -6.46 -8.79 6.14
N ARG A 83 -6.72 -10.08 5.82
CA ARG A 83 -6.13 -11.21 6.54
C ARG A 83 -4.60 -11.17 6.52
N ASP A 84 -3.99 -10.99 5.35
CA ASP A 84 -2.54 -11.00 5.19
C ASP A 84 -1.89 -9.77 5.86
N LEU A 85 -2.48 -8.59 5.71
CA LEU A 85 -1.99 -7.35 6.32
C LEU A 85 -2.11 -7.37 7.85
N LEU A 86 -3.24 -7.84 8.38
CA LEU A 86 -3.42 -8.01 9.83
C LEU A 86 -2.42 -9.02 10.39
N LYS A 87 -2.19 -10.14 9.67
CA LYS A 87 -1.20 -11.14 10.10
C LYS A 87 0.23 -10.58 10.04
N SER A 88 0.54 -9.73 9.07
CA SER A 88 1.81 -8.99 9.05
C SER A 88 1.98 -8.09 10.27
N LEU A 89 0.92 -7.39 10.69
CA LEU A 89 0.92 -6.55 11.90
C LEU A 89 0.96 -7.36 13.21
N GLU A 90 0.46 -8.58 13.24
CA GLU A 90 0.68 -9.46 14.40
C GLU A 90 2.17 -9.80 14.61
N ILE A 91 2.95 -9.90 13.52
CA ILE A 91 4.38 -10.16 13.55
C ILE A 91 5.16 -8.88 13.88
N ASN A 92 4.82 -7.77 13.25
CA ASN A 92 5.43 -6.47 13.48
C ASN A 92 4.35 -5.38 13.70
N PRO A 93 3.86 -5.20 14.93
CA PRO A 93 2.77 -4.25 15.23
C PRO A 93 3.11 -2.78 14.99
N GLY A 94 4.40 -2.45 14.88
CA GLY A 94 4.91 -1.09 14.68
C GLY A 94 5.29 -0.78 13.23
N ASP A 95 5.02 -1.66 12.26
CA ASP A 95 5.37 -1.39 10.88
C ASP A 95 4.48 -0.28 10.30
N ALA A 96 5.06 0.91 10.19
CA ALA A 96 4.37 2.12 9.74
C ALA A 96 3.81 1.97 8.32
N TYR A 97 4.47 1.24 7.45
CA TYR A 97 4.01 1.05 6.07
C TYR A 97 2.83 0.09 5.98
N VAL A 98 2.84 -0.98 6.77
CA VAL A 98 1.72 -1.92 6.83
C VAL A 98 0.52 -1.27 7.51
N LEU A 99 0.73 -0.52 8.61
CA LEU A 99 -0.31 0.27 9.28
C LEU A 99 -0.96 1.25 8.30
N ASN A 100 -0.14 2.04 7.60
CA ASN A 100 -0.62 3.00 6.61
C ASN A 100 -1.40 2.32 5.48
N TYR A 101 -0.86 1.26 4.90
CA TYR A 101 -1.47 0.60 3.76
C TYR A 101 -2.84 0.00 4.10
N LEU A 102 -2.94 -0.71 5.24
CA LEU A 102 -4.20 -1.31 5.69
C LEU A 102 -5.23 -0.24 6.04
N ALA A 103 -4.82 0.78 6.80
CA ALA A 103 -5.69 1.87 7.18
C ALA A 103 -6.22 2.62 5.95
N TYR A 104 -5.36 3.00 5.02
CA TYR A 104 -5.78 3.69 3.79
C TYR A 104 -6.73 2.82 2.95
N SER A 105 -6.43 1.53 2.80
CA SER A 105 -7.35 0.60 2.12
C SER A 105 -8.73 0.50 2.79
N TRP A 106 -8.80 0.63 4.12
CA TRP A 106 -10.07 0.70 4.84
C TRP A 106 -10.79 2.04 4.64
N LEU A 107 -10.06 3.17 4.63
CA LEU A 107 -10.65 4.49 4.36
C LEU A 107 -11.29 4.55 2.97
N GLU A 108 -10.61 4.05 1.93
CA GLU A 108 -11.13 3.98 0.56
C GLU A 108 -12.43 3.16 0.42
N ARG A 109 -12.67 2.28 1.39
CA ARG A 109 -13.90 1.47 1.46
C ARG A 109 -14.92 1.98 2.49
N GLU A 110 -14.66 3.14 3.07
CA GLU A 110 -15.46 3.68 4.19
C GLU A 110 -15.66 2.66 5.33
N TYR A 111 -14.65 1.84 5.59
CA TYR A 111 -14.67 0.76 6.56
C TYR A 111 -13.74 1.06 7.72
N LYS A 112 -14.22 0.87 8.96
CA LYS A 112 -13.44 1.05 10.21
C LYS A 112 -12.67 2.39 10.28
N ILE A 113 -13.29 3.49 9.90
CA ILE A 113 -12.64 4.81 9.78
C ILE A 113 -11.92 5.21 11.07
N ASP A 114 -12.56 5.07 12.24
CA ASP A 114 -11.94 5.41 13.54
C ASP A 114 -10.71 4.54 13.83
N THR A 115 -10.79 3.24 13.51
CA THR A 115 -9.65 2.33 13.69
C THR A 115 -8.51 2.69 12.73
N SER A 116 -8.84 3.07 11.49
CA SER A 116 -7.88 3.52 10.50
C SER A 116 -7.14 4.78 10.95
N LEU A 117 -7.87 5.75 11.51
CA LEU A 117 -7.25 6.95 12.08
C LEU A 117 -6.24 6.61 13.17
N LEU A 118 -6.60 5.75 14.13
CA LEU A 118 -5.67 5.31 15.19
C LEU A 118 -4.44 4.59 14.65
N MET A 119 -4.59 3.80 13.58
CA MET A 119 -3.46 3.13 12.91
C MET A 119 -2.55 4.14 12.20
N LEU A 120 -3.13 5.16 11.57
CA LEU A 120 -2.38 6.22 10.90
C LEU A 120 -1.67 7.14 11.88
N GLU A 121 -2.26 7.44 13.02
CA GLU A 121 -1.58 8.17 14.11
C GLU A 121 -0.34 7.40 14.60
N LYS A 122 -0.43 6.08 14.76
CA LYS A 122 0.72 5.22 15.08
C LYS A 122 1.77 5.23 13.97
N ALA A 123 1.35 5.10 12.72
CA ALA A 123 2.26 5.15 11.57
C ALA A 123 2.99 6.50 11.51
N TYR A 124 2.26 7.59 11.68
CA TYR A 124 2.81 8.95 11.69
C TYR A 124 3.78 9.17 12.84
N ALA A 125 3.52 8.64 14.04
CA ALA A 125 4.45 8.72 15.17
C ALA A 125 5.82 8.08 14.86
N VAL A 126 5.84 7.05 14.00
CA VAL A 126 7.08 6.36 13.57
C VAL A 126 7.72 7.04 12.36
N LYS A 127 6.93 7.57 11.42
CA LYS A 127 7.36 8.11 10.13
C LYS A 127 6.72 9.47 9.83
N SER A 128 6.96 10.45 10.69
CA SER A 128 6.32 11.78 10.64
C SER A 128 6.66 12.64 9.40
N ASN A 129 7.66 12.25 8.62
CA ASN A 129 8.06 12.94 7.39
C ASN A 129 7.75 12.14 6.11
N ASP A 130 7.10 10.98 6.21
CA ASP A 130 6.70 10.21 5.04
C ASP A 130 5.43 10.86 4.42
N PRO A 131 5.50 11.35 3.18
CA PRO A 131 4.41 12.12 2.59
C PRO A 131 3.15 11.29 2.34
N TYR A 132 3.28 9.98 2.08
CA TYR A 132 2.13 9.10 1.91
C TYR A 132 1.39 8.87 3.23
N ILE A 133 2.12 8.78 4.35
CA ILE A 133 1.50 8.67 5.68
C ILE A 133 0.85 10.00 6.07
N ILE A 134 1.48 11.13 5.73
CA ILE A 134 0.93 12.46 5.97
C ILE A 134 -0.38 12.67 5.20
N ASP A 135 -0.44 12.25 3.94
CA ASP A 135 -1.65 12.31 3.12
C ASP A 135 -2.75 11.42 3.71
N SER A 136 -2.44 10.16 3.98
CA SER A 136 -3.42 9.20 4.52
C SER A 136 -4.03 9.65 5.84
N ILE A 137 -3.25 10.21 6.76
CA ILE A 137 -3.78 10.71 8.04
C ILE A 137 -4.62 11.97 7.84
N GLY A 138 -4.23 12.84 6.90
CA GLY A 138 -5.02 14.00 6.50
C GLY A 138 -6.38 13.60 5.93
N TRP A 139 -6.41 12.59 5.07
CA TRP A 139 -7.64 12.02 4.54
C TRP A 139 -8.52 11.39 5.63
N ALA A 140 -7.92 10.66 6.57
CA ALA A 140 -8.65 10.12 7.72
C ALA A 140 -9.32 11.23 8.54
N TYR A 141 -8.62 12.32 8.84
CA TYR A 141 -9.21 13.47 9.54
C TYR A 141 -10.34 14.14 8.73
N TYR A 142 -10.23 14.19 7.40
CA TYR A 142 -11.31 14.66 6.54
C TYR A 142 -12.58 13.81 6.70
N LEU A 143 -12.45 12.49 6.68
CA LEU A 143 -13.58 11.57 6.81
C LEU A 143 -14.25 11.60 8.19
N VAL A 144 -13.52 11.92 9.25
CA VAL A 144 -14.09 12.13 10.60
C VAL A 144 -14.54 13.57 10.84
N ASN A 145 -14.53 14.44 9.82
CA ASN A 145 -14.93 15.85 9.84
C ASN A 145 -14.05 16.77 10.71
N ASP A 146 -12.83 16.36 11.07
CA ASP A 146 -11.84 17.27 11.70
C ASP A 146 -11.10 18.04 10.58
N TYR A 147 -11.80 18.99 9.97
CA TYR A 147 -11.32 19.71 8.80
C TYR A 147 -10.10 20.59 9.08
N VAL A 148 -9.90 21.01 10.33
CA VAL A 148 -8.71 21.79 10.71
C VAL A 148 -7.45 20.94 10.64
N LYS A 149 -7.49 19.75 11.20
CA LYS A 149 -6.36 18.82 11.10
C LYS A 149 -6.18 18.32 9.68
N ALA A 150 -7.28 17.97 9.00
CA ALA A 150 -7.25 17.52 7.60
C ALA A 150 -6.49 18.53 6.72
N GLU A 151 -6.87 19.82 6.76
CA GLU A 151 -6.19 20.86 5.97
C GLU A 151 -4.70 20.94 6.28
N ASN A 152 -4.32 20.91 7.55
CA ASN A 152 -2.92 21.01 7.95
C ASN A 152 -2.06 19.85 7.40
N PHE A 153 -2.57 18.61 7.50
CA PHE A 153 -1.87 17.43 6.99
C PHE A 153 -1.85 17.39 5.47
N LEU A 154 -2.98 17.61 4.81
CA LEU A 154 -3.08 17.53 3.34
C LEU A 154 -2.28 18.64 2.65
N ARG A 155 -2.27 19.87 3.20
CA ARG A 155 -1.39 20.93 2.70
C ARG A 155 0.08 20.51 2.77
N ARG A 156 0.52 19.94 3.90
CA ARG A 156 1.89 19.45 4.04
C ARG A 156 2.20 18.30 3.06
N ALA A 157 1.25 17.42 2.81
CA ALA A 157 1.40 16.36 1.83
C ALA A 157 1.63 16.92 0.42
N VAL A 158 0.82 17.91 -0.02
CA VAL A 158 0.99 18.60 -1.32
C VAL A 158 2.33 19.30 -1.41
N GLU A 159 2.78 19.97 -0.34
CA GLU A 159 4.10 20.61 -0.31
C GLU A 159 5.25 19.61 -0.55
N LEU A 160 5.09 18.37 -0.06
CA LEU A 160 6.08 17.29 -0.21
C LEU A 160 5.95 16.53 -1.54
N MET A 161 4.74 16.41 -2.08
CA MET A 161 4.43 15.69 -3.33
C MET A 161 3.53 16.51 -4.26
N PRO A 162 4.01 17.64 -4.80
CA PRO A 162 3.17 18.56 -5.58
C PRO A 162 2.68 17.98 -6.91
N GLU A 163 3.30 16.90 -7.40
CA GLU A 163 2.93 16.26 -8.67
C GLU A 163 2.06 15.01 -8.49
N ASP A 164 1.79 14.58 -7.24
CA ASP A 164 0.96 13.40 -7.01
C ASP A 164 -0.52 13.74 -7.17
N PRO A 165 -1.24 13.08 -8.10
CA PRO A 165 -2.63 13.44 -8.40
C PRO A 165 -3.58 13.11 -7.25
N ILE A 166 -3.32 12.06 -6.45
CA ILE A 166 -4.19 11.66 -5.34
C ILE A 166 -4.07 12.68 -4.21
N VAL A 167 -2.84 13.06 -3.87
CA VAL A 167 -2.57 14.06 -2.83
C VAL A 167 -3.19 15.41 -3.17
N ASN A 168 -3.11 15.82 -4.45
CA ASN A 168 -3.75 17.05 -4.91
C ASN A 168 -5.27 16.97 -4.85
N ASP A 169 -5.85 15.81 -5.17
CA ASP A 169 -7.29 15.56 -5.12
C ASP A 169 -7.80 15.68 -3.67
N HIS A 170 -7.17 14.99 -2.73
CA HIS A 170 -7.49 15.10 -1.30
C HIS A 170 -7.40 16.55 -0.78
N TYR A 171 -6.34 17.28 -1.18
CA TYR A 171 -6.20 18.69 -0.77
C TYR A 171 -7.25 19.59 -1.44
N GLY A 172 -7.62 19.32 -2.69
CA GLY A 172 -8.72 19.97 -3.38
C GLY A 172 -10.06 19.78 -2.65
N ASP A 173 -10.34 18.54 -2.20
CA ASP A 173 -11.56 18.19 -1.50
C ASP A 173 -11.71 18.93 -0.17
N ILE A 174 -10.65 19.02 0.63
CA ILE A 174 -10.72 19.79 1.89
C ILE A 174 -10.88 21.30 1.63
N LEU A 175 -10.20 21.86 0.63
CA LEU A 175 -10.36 23.27 0.28
C LEU A 175 -11.79 23.55 -0.20
N TRP A 176 -12.37 22.65 -1.01
CA TRP A 176 -13.76 22.76 -1.42
C TRP A 176 -14.72 22.72 -0.24
N LYS A 177 -14.48 21.82 0.71
CA LYS A 177 -15.27 21.67 1.94
C LYS A 177 -15.22 22.91 2.82
N LEU A 178 -14.09 23.63 2.81
CA LEU A 178 -13.87 24.90 3.55
C LEU A 178 -14.34 26.13 2.77
N ASP A 179 -15.10 25.97 1.68
CA ASP A 179 -15.58 27.01 0.78
C ASP A 179 -14.48 27.85 0.07
N ARG A 180 -13.26 27.31 -0.01
CA ARG A 180 -12.10 27.91 -0.68
C ARG A 180 -11.98 27.42 -2.14
N LYS A 181 -13.09 27.51 -2.90
CA LYS A 181 -13.28 26.91 -4.22
C LYS A 181 -12.30 27.39 -5.31
N ILE A 182 -11.80 28.62 -5.19
CA ILE A 182 -10.81 29.16 -6.15
C ILE A 182 -9.46 28.46 -5.97
N GLN A 183 -9.09 28.09 -4.74
CA GLN A 183 -7.84 27.41 -4.43
C GLN A 183 -7.92 25.89 -4.66
N ALA A 184 -9.14 25.33 -4.68
CA ALA A 184 -9.39 23.92 -4.93
C ALA A 184 -9.34 23.53 -6.44
N ARG A 185 -9.16 24.49 -7.35
CA ARG A 185 -9.09 24.31 -8.81
C ARG A 185 -7.66 24.31 -9.31
#